data_dd003edfb8a2c2074798bb183edad2be
#
_entry.id   dd003edfb8a2c2074798bb183edad2be
#
_cell.length_a   1.000
_cell.length_b   1.000
_cell.length_c   1.000
_cell.angle_alpha   90.00
_cell.angle_beta   90.00
_cell.angle_gamma   90.00
#
_symmetry.space_group_name_H-M   'P 1'
#
loop_
_entity.id
_entity.type
_entity.pdbx_description
1 polymer ?
#
loop_
_entity_poly.entity_id
_entity_poly.type
_entity_poly.pdbx_seq_one_letter_code
_entity_poly.pdbx_strand_id
1 'polypeptide(L)'
;MIISHSHKYLFLKTVKTAGTSIEAALSQSCSGNDVVTPLNDFSHNRDETGGAVHRAMNADTLPWWNRDQIGQHVDAPTMKRHLPPEVWQGYCKLSIARNPWDRIVSLFAWKTRNDATMKPQKRLIHRLGVPFDELGELRRNFTTFVNRGFETNDRFYILDGELCADVVVRYEQMN
;
A
#
# COMPACT_ATOMS: atom_id res chain seq x y z
N MET A 1 -0.81 2.30 -7.67
CA MET A 1 -0.33 1.55 -8.86
C MET A 1 0.17 2.53 -9.90
N ILE A 2 1.24 2.19 -10.63
CA ILE A 2 1.70 2.96 -11.80
C ILE A 2 1.81 2.01 -13.01
N ILE A 3 1.37 2.49 -14.17
CA ILE A 3 1.65 1.92 -15.48
C ILE A 3 2.40 3.00 -16.25
N SER A 4 3.72 2.88 -16.35
CA SER A 4 4.52 3.86 -17.08
C SER A 4 4.81 3.37 -18.50
N HIS A 5 4.12 3.96 -19.47
CA HIS A 5 4.35 3.70 -20.89
C HIS A 5 5.62 4.39 -21.38
N SER A 6 5.96 5.53 -20.78
CA SER A 6 7.15 6.31 -21.12
C SER A 6 8.44 5.60 -20.73
N HIS A 7 8.45 4.90 -19.58
CA HIS A 7 9.63 4.21 -19.04
C HIS A 7 9.50 2.67 -19.06
N LYS A 8 8.39 2.14 -19.57
CA LYS A 8 8.10 0.70 -19.70
C LYS A 8 8.24 -0.07 -18.39
N TYR A 9 7.58 0.41 -17.33
CA TYR A 9 7.48 -0.32 -16.07
C TYR A 9 6.06 -0.34 -15.49
N LEU A 10 5.80 -1.36 -14.67
CA LEU A 10 4.59 -1.51 -13.84
C LEU A 10 5.02 -1.46 -12.37
N PHE A 11 4.45 -0.54 -11.58
CA PHE A 11 4.65 -0.54 -10.13
C PHE A 11 3.52 -1.29 -9.44
N LEU A 12 3.83 -2.52 -9.00
CA LEU A 12 2.94 -3.41 -8.25
C LEU A 12 2.96 -3.00 -6.77
N LYS A 13 2.07 -2.07 -6.41
CA LYS A 13 2.06 -1.43 -5.09
C LYS A 13 1.56 -2.37 -4.01
N THR A 14 2.44 -2.81 -3.13
CA THR A 14 2.15 -3.65 -1.97
C THR A 14 1.68 -2.85 -0.76
N VAL A 15 1.03 -3.54 0.20
CA VAL A 15 0.44 -2.92 1.40
C VAL A 15 1.47 -2.81 2.53
N LYS A 16 1.62 -1.63 3.13
CA LYS A 16 2.49 -1.34 4.29
C LYS A 16 4.00 -1.52 4.03
N THR A 17 4.43 -1.15 2.83
CA THR A 17 5.83 -1.22 2.36
C THR A 17 6.37 0.14 1.91
N ALA A 18 5.87 1.25 2.45
CA ALA A 18 6.12 2.62 2.01
C ALA A 18 5.69 2.89 0.54
N GLY A 19 4.81 2.04 -0.02
CA GLY A 19 4.38 2.14 -1.41
C GLY A 19 3.81 3.51 -1.80
N THR A 20 3.19 4.24 -0.87
CA THR A 20 2.67 5.60 -1.11
C THR A 20 3.79 6.62 -1.35
N SER A 21 4.84 6.61 -0.52
CA SER A 21 5.98 7.53 -0.68
C SER A 21 6.76 7.25 -1.96
N ILE A 22 6.93 5.97 -2.29
CA ILE A 22 7.63 5.54 -3.51
C ILE A 22 6.79 5.89 -4.74
N GLU A 23 5.48 5.63 -4.71
CA GLU A 23 4.58 6.01 -5.79
C GLU A 23 4.58 7.54 -6.01
N ALA A 24 4.62 8.34 -4.93
CA ALA A 24 4.75 9.78 -5.04
C ALA A 24 6.05 10.19 -5.73
N ALA A 25 7.19 9.58 -5.36
CA ALA A 25 8.47 9.83 -6.00
C ALA A 25 8.48 9.41 -7.48
N LEU A 26 8.03 8.19 -7.79
CA LEU A 26 7.96 7.68 -9.16
C LEU A 26 7.00 8.50 -10.03
N SER A 27 5.91 9.00 -9.47
CA SER A 27 4.93 9.81 -10.21
C SER A 27 5.51 11.11 -10.77
N GLN A 28 6.64 11.60 -10.23
CA GLN A 28 7.30 12.81 -10.72
C GLN A 28 7.90 12.62 -12.12
N SER A 29 8.32 11.39 -12.45
CA SER A 29 8.86 11.03 -13.77
C SER A 29 7.79 10.61 -14.77
N CYS A 30 6.55 10.41 -14.33
CA CYS A 30 5.45 10.02 -15.20
C CYS A 30 4.97 11.18 -16.09
N SER A 31 4.63 10.88 -17.33
CA SER A 31 4.19 11.86 -18.33
C SER A 31 3.30 11.26 -19.41
N GLY A 32 2.65 12.11 -20.20
CA GLY A 32 1.86 11.70 -21.36
C GLY A 32 0.76 10.69 -21.01
N ASN A 33 0.86 9.48 -21.54
CA ASN A 33 -0.13 8.41 -21.37
C ASN A 33 0.14 7.51 -20.15
N ASP A 34 1.12 7.85 -19.31
CA ASP A 34 1.37 7.09 -18.08
C ASP A 34 0.15 7.14 -17.17
N VAL A 35 -0.09 6.06 -16.44
CA VAL A 35 -1.21 5.95 -15.51
C VAL A 35 -0.69 5.88 -14.09
N VAL A 36 -1.18 6.76 -13.22
CA VAL A 36 -0.91 6.77 -11.78
C VAL A 36 -2.24 6.83 -11.05
N THR A 37 -2.57 5.79 -10.28
CA THR A 37 -3.84 5.75 -9.55
C THR A 37 -3.86 6.76 -8.40
N PRO A 38 -4.99 7.44 -8.15
CA PRO A 38 -5.13 8.35 -7.01
C PRO A 38 -4.94 7.62 -5.69
N LEU A 39 -4.44 8.33 -4.69
CA LEU A 39 -4.37 7.83 -3.31
C LEU A 39 -5.76 7.86 -2.68
N ASN A 40 -6.06 6.87 -1.85
CA ASN A 40 -7.33 6.81 -1.11
C ASN A 40 -7.36 7.81 0.06
N ASP A 41 -6.21 8.19 0.57
CA ASP A 41 -6.07 9.13 1.69
C ASP A 41 -5.55 10.48 1.19
N PHE A 42 -6.41 11.51 1.27
CA PHE A 42 -6.07 12.89 0.87
C PHE A 42 -5.06 13.55 1.81
N SER A 43 -4.80 12.98 2.98
CA SER A 43 -3.81 13.54 3.93
C SER A 43 -2.37 13.51 3.40
N HIS A 44 -2.08 12.67 2.40
CA HIS A 44 -0.76 12.52 1.80
C HIS A 44 -0.49 13.45 0.61
N ASN A 45 -1.46 14.27 0.21
CA ASN A 45 -1.27 15.29 -0.84
C ASN A 45 -0.64 16.59 -0.31
N ARG A 46 -0.25 16.63 0.99
CA ARG A 46 0.34 17.83 1.58
C ARG A 46 1.85 17.72 1.64
N ASP A 47 2.50 18.67 1.01
CA ASP A 47 3.94 18.92 1.12
C ASP A 47 4.28 19.63 2.45
N GLU A 48 3.87 19.06 3.58
CA GLU A 48 4.23 19.61 4.90
C GLU A 48 5.62 19.14 5.36
N THR A 49 6.22 18.18 4.62
CA THR A 49 7.50 17.55 5.01
C THR A 49 8.61 17.65 3.97
N GLY A 50 8.42 18.42 2.89
CA GLY A 50 9.39 18.49 1.79
C GLY A 50 9.54 17.22 0.94
N GLY A 51 8.58 16.27 1.06
CA GLY A 51 8.53 15.06 0.25
C GLY A 51 7.90 15.28 -1.13
N ALA A 52 8.07 14.32 -2.03
CA ALA A 52 7.46 14.36 -3.35
C ALA A 52 5.93 14.33 -3.26
N VAL A 53 5.27 15.28 -3.93
CA VAL A 53 3.82 15.35 -4.03
C VAL A 53 3.33 14.28 -5.01
N HIS A 54 2.37 13.45 -4.58
CA HIS A 54 1.78 12.43 -5.45
C HIS A 54 1.00 13.06 -6.61
N ARG A 55 1.29 12.63 -7.82
CA ARG A 55 0.66 13.09 -9.07
C ARG A 55 -0.19 11.98 -9.67
N ALA A 56 -1.50 11.96 -9.35
CA ALA A 56 -2.43 11.07 -10.04
C ALA A 56 -2.64 11.52 -11.50
N MET A 57 -2.68 10.57 -12.43
CA MET A 57 -2.94 10.87 -13.85
C MET A 57 -3.55 9.67 -14.57
N ASN A 58 -4.44 9.95 -15.50
CA ASN A 58 -5.03 9.02 -16.47
C ASN A 58 -5.67 7.72 -15.89
N ALA A 59 -5.90 7.61 -14.58
CA ALA A 59 -6.49 6.39 -14.00
C ALA A 59 -7.91 6.13 -14.50
N ASP A 60 -8.66 7.17 -14.80
CA ASP A 60 -10.00 7.16 -15.38
C ASP A 60 -10.04 6.66 -16.84
N THR A 61 -8.90 6.62 -17.51
CA THR A 61 -8.79 6.02 -18.86
C THR A 61 -8.79 4.49 -18.84
N LEU A 62 -8.62 3.88 -17.67
CA LEU A 62 -8.67 2.42 -17.50
C LEU A 62 -10.12 1.97 -17.26
N PRO A 63 -10.81 1.35 -18.22
CA PRO A 63 -12.24 1.01 -18.09
C PRO A 63 -12.51 -0.04 -17.01
N TRP A 64 -11.49 -0.80 -16.60
CA TRP A 64 -11.56 -1.84 -15.60
C TRP A 64 -11.17 -1.34 -14.19
N TRP A 65 -10.56 -0.16 -14.08
CA TRP A 65 -10.16 0.37 -12.78
C TRP A 65 -11.30 1.18 -12.16
N ASN A 66 -11.56 0.94 -10.89
CA ASN A 66 -12.52 1.69 -10.12
C ASN A 66 -11.94 1.97 -8.73
N ARG A 67 -11.98 3.23 -8.29
CA ARG A 67 -11.39 3.67 -7.03
C ARG A 67 -11.99 2.96 -5.83
N ASP A 68 -13.30 2.76 -5.81
CA ASP A 68 -14.03 2.24 -4.66
C ASP A 68 -13.93 0.72 -4.54
N GLN A 69 -13.77 0.02 -5.67
CA GLN A 69 -13.74 -1.44 -5.73
C GLN A 69 -12.30 -2.00 -5.78
N ILE A 70 -11.45 -1.42 -6.63
CA ILE A 70 -10.09 -1.90 -6.88
C ILE A 70 -9.06 -1.09 -6.11
N GLY A 71 -9.25 0.24 -6.04
CA GLY A 71 -8.38 1.14 -5.31
C GLY A 71 -6.97 1.25 -5.89
N GLN A 72 -6.03 1.64 -5.03
CA GLN A 72 -4.63 1.88 -5.40
C GLN A 72 -3.73 0.62 -5.33
N HIS A 73 -4.22 -0.46 -4.74
CA HIS A 73 -3.49 -1.72 -4.55
C HIS A 73 -4.08 -2.78 -5.47
N VAL A 74 -3.67 -2.76 -6.73
CA VAL A 74 -4.12 -3.72 -7.75
C VAL A 74 -3.21 -4.94 -7.70
N ASP A 75 -3.79 -6.14 -7.58
CA ASP A 75 -3.02 -7.38 -7.55
C ASP A 75 -2.56 -7.82 -8.96
N ALA A 76 -1.55 -8.70 -9.00
CA ALA A 76 -0.96 -9.16 -10.24
C ALA A 76 -1.94 -9.91 -11.15
N PRO A 77 -2.84 -10.79 -10.64
CA PRO A 77 -3.85 -11.43 -11.48
C PRO A 77 -4.77 -10.44 -12.19
N THR A 78 -5.20 -9.40 -11.45
CA THR A 78 -6.07 -8.36 -12.02
C THR A 78 -5.34 -7.55 -13.09
N MET A 79 -4.10 -7.14 -12.82
CA MET A 79 -3.30 -6.42 -13.81
C MET A 79 -3.04 -7.28 -15.06
N LYS A 80 -2.64 -8.54 -14.90
CA LYS A 80 -2.42 -9.47 -16.03
C LYS A 80 -3.66 -9.65 -16.89
N ARG A 81 -4.84 -9.74 -16.27
CA ARG A 81 -6.12 -9.93 -16.96
C ARG A 81 -6.51 -8.75 -17.83
N HIS A 82 -6.23 -7.56 -17.36
CA HIS A 82 -6.76 -6.33 -17.97
C HIS A 82 -5.75 -5.54 -18.80
N LEU A 83 -4.45 -5.77 -18.61
CA LEU A 83 -3.42 -5.13 -19.41
C LEU A 83 -3.25 -5.87 -20.75
N PRO A 84 -2.95 -5.13 -21.83
CA PRO A 84 -2.53 -5.75 -23.08
C PRO A 84 -1.32 -6.68 -22.86
N PRO A 85 -1.27 -7.84 -23.55
CA PRO A 85 -0.17 -8.80 -23.38
C PRO A 85 1.22 -8.18 -23.55
N GLU A 86 1.37 -7.27 -24.52
CA GLU A 86 2.62 -6.56 -24.79
C GLU A 86 3.04 -5.63 -23.64
N VAL A 87 2.10 -5.08 -22.89
CA VAL A 87 2.38 -4.26 -21.71
C VAL A 87 2.76 -5.17 -20.52
N TRP A 88 1.97 -6.21 -20.25
CA TRP A 88 2.25 -7.12 -19.14
C TRP A 88 3.58 -7.86 -19.31
N GLN A 89 3.89 -8.34 -20.51
CA GLN A 89 5.11 -9.10 -20.79
C GLN A 89 6.32 -8.22 -21.05
N GLY A 90 6.13 -7.07 -21.71
CA GLY A 90 7.21 -6.21 -22.16
C GLY A 90 7.68 -5.16 -21.17
N TYR A 91 6.92 -4.91 -20.09
CA TYR A 91 7.27 -3.90 -19.09
C TYR A 91 7.90 -4.53 -17.85
N CYS A 92 8.93 -3.86 -17.31
CA CYS A 92 9.57 -4.26 -16.05
C CYS A 92 8.59 -4.13 -14.89
N LYS A 93 8.32 -5.21 -14.19
CA LYS A 93 7.44 -5.25 -13.02
C LYS A 93 8.24 -5.02 -11.75
N LEU A 94 8.03 -3.86 -11.14
CA LEU A 94 8.67 -3.41 -9.90
C LEU A 94 7.73 -3.59 -8.72
N SER A 95 8.20 -4.18 -7.64
CA SER A 95 7.47 -4.31 -6.37
C SER A 95 8.38 -4.08 -5.17
N ILE A 96 7.77 -3.98 -3.98
CA ILE A 96 8.49 -3.79 -2.72
C ILE A 96 8.05 -4.85 -1.74
N ALA A 97 9.05 -5.56 -1.19
CA ALA A 97 8.87 -6.47 -0.08
C ALA A 97 9.32 -5.83 1.23
N ARG A 98 8.72 -6.20 2.32
CA ARG A 98 9.09 -5.80 3.68
C ARG A 98 9.11 -7.02 4.56
N ASN A 99 10.00 -7.05 5.57
CA ASN A 99 9.99 -8.07 6.60
C ASN A 99 8.56 -8.31 7.09
N PRO A 100 8.03 -9.54 7.05
CA PRO A 100 6.64 -9.83 7.37
C PRO A 100 6.27 -9.44 8.79
N TRP A 101 7.18 -9.55 9.75
CA TRP A 101 6.96 -9.15 11.14
C TRP A 101 6.81 -7.65 11.29
N ASP A 102 7.68 -6.85 10.66
CA ASP A 102 7.58 -5.40 10.65
C ASP A 102 6.33 -4.91 9.91
N ARG A 103 5.99 -5.60 8.84
CA ARG A 103 4.80 -5.30 8.06
C ARG A 103 3.53 -5.50 8.89
N ILE A 104 3.42 -6.62 9.65
CA ILE A 104 2.23 -6.91 10.46
C ILE A 104 2.07 -5.90 11.60
N VAL A 105 3.17 -5.50 12.24
CA VAL A 105 3.16 -4.43 13.26
C VAL A 105 2.69 -3.11 12.64
N SER A 106 3.21 -2.74 11.47
CA SER A 106 2.79 -1.54 10.74
C SER A 106 1.31 -1.57 10.34
N LEU A 107 0.80 -2.74 9.94
CA LEU A 107 -0.60 -2.93 9.58
C LEU A 107 -1.51 -2.81 10.80
N PHE A 108 -1.13 -3.41 11.90
CA PHE A 108 -1.85 -3.30 13.18
C PHE A 108 -1.91 -1.85 13.65
N ALA A 109 -0.77 -1.15 13.69
CA ALA A 109 -0.71 0.25 14.09
C ALA A 109 -1.58 1.16 13.21
N TRP A 110 -1.64 0.89 11.90
CA TRP A 110 -2.48 1.65 10.98
C TRP A 110 -3.97 1.40 11.23
N LYS A 111 -4.38 0.13 11.40
CA LYS A 111 -5.77 -0.22 11.69
C LYS A 111 -6.25 0.38 13.03
N THR A 112 -5.43 0.28 14.08
CA THR A 112 -5.79 0.78 15.42
C THR A 112 -5.78 2.31 15.50
N ARG A 113 -4.95 3.01 14.70
CA ARG A 113 -4.97 4.48 14.63
C ARG A 113 -6.29 5.01 14.06
N ASN A 114 -6.84 4.31 13.08
CA ASN A 114 -8.07 4.70 12.39
C ASN A 114 -9.33 4.17 13.06
N ASP A 115 -9.20 3.33 14.09
CA ASP A 115 -10.34 2.81 14.84
C ASP A 115 -10.85 3.87 15.84
N ALA A 116 -11.89 4.58 15.43
CA ALA A 116 -12.54 5.61 16.25
C ALA A 116 -13.15 5.03 17.54
N THR A 117 -13.40 3.73 17.62
CA THR A 117 -13.98 3.07 18.79
C THR A 117 -13.01 2.97 19.97
N MET A 118 -11.70 2.97 19.69
CA MET A 118 -10.63 2.89 20.71
C MET A 118 -10.38 4.24 21.42
N LYS A 119 -10.68 5.38 20.79
CA LYS A 119 -10.39 6.72 21.34
C LYS A 119 -11.28 7.16 22.52
N PRO A 120 -12.61 6.91 22.52
CA PRO A 120 -13.47 7.34 23.60
C PRO A 120 -13.20 6.60 24.93
N GLN A 121 -12.93 5.29 24.85
CA GLN A 121 -12.68 4.47 26.03
C GLN A 121 -11.39 4.88 26.77
N LYS A 122 -10.30 5.15 26.04
CA LYS A 122 -9.05 5.67 26.63
C LYS A 122 -9.25 7.00 27.34
N ARG A 123 -10.03 7.93 26.77
CA ARG A 123 -10.35 9.21 27.41
C ARG A 123 -11.17 9.06 28.70
N LEU A 124 -12.11 8.11 28.72
CA LEU A 124 -12.94 7.86 29.90
C LEU A 124 -12.14 7.25 31.05
N ILE A 125 -11.30 6.23 30.76
CA ILE A 125 -10.43 5.56 31.73
C ILE A 125 -9.43 6.54 32.33
N HIS A 126 -8.79 7.37 31.51
CA HIS A 126 -7.87 8.42 31.97
C HIS A 126 -8.58 9.45 32.89
N ARG A 127 -9.84 9.81 32.60
CA ARG A 127 -10.66 10.71 33.43
C ARG A 127 -11.03 10.11 34.79
N LEU A 128 -11.17 8.79 34.85
CA LEU A 128 -11.55 8.07 36.08
C LEU A 128 -10.37 7.73 36.96
N GLY A 129 -9.11 8.07 36.58
CA GLY A 129 -7.91 7.80 37.35
C GLY A 129 -7.62 6.30 37.55
N VAL A 130 -8.22 5.42 36.76
CA VAL A 130 -8.00 3.98 36.82
C VAL A 130 -6.64 3.66 36.21
N PRO A 131 -5.77 2.90 36.90
CA PRO A 131 -4.51 2.41 36.32
C PRO A 131 -4.83 1.58 35.09
N PHE A 132 -4.41 2.07 33.93
CA PHE A 132 -4.66 1.41 32.68
C PHE A 132 -3.38 0.68 32.23
N ASP A 133 -3.45 -0.65 32.13
CA ASP A 133 -2.36 -1.45 31.56
C ASP A 133 -2.36 -1.31 30.04
N GLU A 134 -1.87 -0.17 29.55
CA GLU A 134 -1.81 0.10 28.09
C GLU A 134 -0.99 -0.94 27.33
N LEU A 135 0.06 -1.44 27.92
CA LEU A 135 0.93 -2.44 27.30
C LEU A 135 0.26 -3.82 27.24
N GLY A 136 -0.40 -4.22 28.32
CA GLY A 136 -1.14 -5.49 28.36
C GLY A 136 -2.33 -5.49 27.40
N GLU A 137 -3.06 -4.38 27.32
CA GLU A 137 -4.14 -4.23 26.33
C GLU A 137 -3.61 -4.25 24.90
N LEU A 138 -2.54 -3.53 24.62
CA LEU A 138 -1.91 -3.51 23.31
C LEU A 138 -1.46 -4.91 22.88
N ARG A 139 -0.86 -5.67 23.78
CA ARG A 139 -0.47 -7.07 23.55
C ARG A 139 -1.67 -7.96 23.25
N ARG A 140 -2.75 -7.88 24.05
CA ARG A 140 -3.98 -8.65 23.81
C ARG A 140 -4.60 -8.32 22.47
N ASN A 141 -4.69 -7.03 22.13
CA ASN A 141 -5.24 -6.56 20.87
C ASN A 141 -4.39 -7.00 19.69
N PHE A 142 -3.06 -6.95 19.79
CA PHE A 142 -2.15 -7.43 18.74
C PHE A 142 -2.26 -8.95 18.58
N THR A 143 -2.28 -9.72 19.68
CA THR A 143 -2.48 -11.18 19.63
C THR A 143 -3.80 -11.54 18.96
N THR A 144 -4.89 -10.86 19.32
CA THR A 144 -6.19 -11.06 18.70
C THR A 144 -6.17 -10.73 17.20
N PHE A 145 -5.48 -9.64 16.84
CA PHE A 145 -5.32 -9.25 15.44
C PHE A 145 -4.56 -10.31 14.62
N VAL A 146 -3.47 -10.83 15.16
CA VAL A 146 -2.67 -11.89 14.52
C VAL A 146 -3.48 -13.17 14.36
N ASN A 147 -4.19 -13.60 15.41
CA ASN A 147 -4.97 -14.84 15.43
C ASN A 147 -6.18 -14.81 14.48
N ARG A 148 -6.70 -13.62 14.13
CA ARG A 148 -7.75 -13.48 13.10
C ARG A 148 -7.24 -13.68 11.68
N GLY A 149 -5.92 -13.74 11.51
CA GLY A 149 -5.27 -13.80 10.22
C GLY A 149 -5.18 -12.44 9.53
N PHE A 150 -4.31 -12.35 8.57
CA PHE A 150 -4.11 -11.16 7.74
C PHE A 150 -3.62 -11.59 6.36
N GLU A 151 -3.97 -10.80 5.36
CA GLU A 151 -3.52 -11.05 3.99
C GLU A 151 -2.03 -10.76 3.84
N THR A 152 -1.31 -11.65 3.16
CA THR A 152 0.06 -11.42 2.72
C THR A 152 0.11 -10.47 1.52
N ASN A 153 1.30 -10.05 1.13
CA ASN A 153 1.49 -9.25 -0.08
C ASN A 153 1.73 -10.12 -1.33
N ASP A 154 1.70 -11.44 -1.19
CA ASP A 154 2.07 -12.38 -2.26
C ASP A 154 1.24 -12.16 -3.52
N ARG A 155 -0.06 -11.91 -3.38
CA ARG A 155 -0.97 -11.64 -4.51
C ARG A 155 -0.54 -10.48 -5.42
N PHE A 156 0.35 -9.59 -4.95
CA PHE A 156 0.81 -8.46 -5.76
C PHE A 156 2.00 -8.80 -6.65
N TYR A 157 2.79 -9.83 -6.30
CA TYR A 157 3.99 -10.19 -7.03
C TYR A 157 4.19 -11.70 -7.24
N ILE A 158 3.30 -12.54 -6.71
CA ILE A 158 3.23 -13.98 -7.00
C ILE A 158 2.02 -14.25 -7.89
N LEU A 159 2.22 -14.96 -8.97
CA LEU A 159 1.19 -15.37 -9.91
C LEU A 159 1.40 -16.83 -10.27
N ASP A 160 0.36 -17.64 -10.12
CA ASP A 160 0.41 -19.09 -10.38
C ASP A 160 1.53 -19.82 -9.60
N GLY A 161 1.86 -19.31 -8.39
CA GLY A 161 2.91 -19.84 -7.52
C GLY A 161 4.33 -19.36 -7.82
N GLU A 162 4.51 -18.54 -8.87
CA GLU A 162 5.80 -18.01 -9.28
C GLU A 162 5.91 -16.50 -9.08
N LEU A 163 7.13 -16.02 -8.88
CA LEU A 163 7.43 -14.60 -8.79
C LEU A 163 7.23 -13.94 -10.16
N CYS A 164 6.23 -13.06 -10.28
CA CYS A 164 5.98 -12.33 -11.52
C CYS A 164 6.62 -10.94 -11.57
N ALA A 165 7.15 -10.43 -10.45
CA ALA A 165 7.89 -9.18 -10.43
C ALA A 165 9.34 -9.41 -10.89
N ASP A 166 9.81 -8.56 -11.81
CA ASP A 166 11.19 -8.62 -12.32
C ASP A 166 12.19 -8.01 -11.32
N VAL A 167 11.72 -7.01 -10.55
CA VAL A 167 12.53 -6.36 -9.51
C VAL A 167 11.71 -6.28 -8.22
N VAL A 168 12.26 -6.81 -7.14
CA VAL A 168 11.69 -6.68 -5.78
C VAL A 168 12.69 -5.97 -4.89
N VAL A 169 12.37 -4.73 -4.53
CA VAL A 169 13.19 -3.92 -3.61
C VAL A 169 12.82 -4.28 -2.17
N ARG A 170 13.82 -4.49 -1.31
CA ARG A 170 13.58 -4.69 0.12
C ARG A 170 13.44 -3.34 0.81
N TYR A 171 12.33 -3.17 1.53
CA TYR A 171 12.05 -1.95 2.31
C TYR A 171 13.23 -1.57 3.24
N GLU A 172 13.84 -2.57 3.87
CA GLU A 172 14.94 -2.41 4.83
C GLU A 172 16.25 -1.93 4.19
N GLN A 173 16.32 -1.90 2.86
CA GLN A 173 17.49 -1.48 2.08
C GLN A 173 17.27 -0.14 1.34
N MET A 174 16.17 0.54 1.60
CA MET A 174 15.81 1.80 0.93
C MET A 174 16.30 3.07 1.68
N ASN A 175 17.39 2.99 2.42
CA ASN A 175 18.00 4.13 3.11
C ASN A 175 18.95 4.91 2.19
#